data_30c40f7733ad2c528e00a244fe5b12da
#
_entry.id   30c40f7733ad2c528e00a244fe5b12da
#
_cell.length_a   1.000
_cell.length_b   1.000
_cell.length_c   1.000
_cell.angle_alpha   90.00
_cell.angle_beta   90.00
_cell.angle_gamma   90.00
#
_symmetry.space_group_name_H-M   'P 1'
#
loop_
_entity.id
_entity.type
_entity.pdbx_description
1 polymer ?
#
loop_
_entity_poly.entity_id
_entity_poly.type
_entity_poly.pdbx_seq_one_letter_code
_entity_poly.pdbx_strand_id
1 'polypeptide(L)'
;MSQFDQISLNAGDKSVTMPVIQPVLGQPCIDIAKLPKETGCFTYDPGFGATASCKSAITYIDGDNGVLLYRGYPIEQLAEKSNFLEVAYLLMNGELPTASEFAKFEHEVTHHTM
;
A
#
# COMPACT_ATOMS: atom_id res chain seq x y z
N MET A 1 20.57 -7.03 -2.63
CA MET A 1 19.93 -6.48 -3.85
C MET A 1 20.35 -5.01 -3.97
N SER A 2 20.87 -4.61 -5.13
CA SER A 2 21.23 -3.22 -5.34
C SER A 2 19.98 -2.36 -5.41
N GLN A 3 19.97 -1.25 -4.69
CA GLN A 3 18.88 -0.28 -4.76
C GLN A 3 19.26 0.81 -5.75
N PHE A 4 18.27 1.27 -6.48
CA PHE A 4 18.43 2.36 -7.44
C PHE A 4 17.26 3.34 -7.29
N ASP A 5 17.54 4.63 -7.48
CA ASP A 5 16.56 5.69 -7.23
C ASP A 5 15.85 6.14 -8.51
N GLN A 6 16.39 5.79 -9.66
CA GLN A 6 15.81 6.19 -10.93
C GLN A 6 16.12 5.15 -12.00
N ILE A 7 15.31 5.17 -13.05
CA ILE A 7 15.46 4.31 -14.21
C ILE A 7 15.35 5.17 -15.47
N SER A 8 16.10 4.80 -16.50
CA SER A 8 16.04 5.49 -17.78
C SER A 8 15.46 4.57 -18.84
N LEU A 9 14.59 5.12 -19.67
CA LEU A 9 13.97 4.42 -20.78
C LEU A 9 14.33 5.14 -22.08
N ASN A 10 14.84 4.39 -23.05
CA ASN A 10 15.19 4.92 -24.34
C ASN A 10 14.05 4.69 -25.34
N ALA A 11 13.60 5.76 -25.95
CA ALA A 11 12.54 5.73 -26.96
C ALA A 11 13.09 6.40 -28.23
N GLY A 12 13.64 5.61 -29.15
CA GLY A 12 14.35 6.11 -30.30
C GLY A 12 15.62 6.85 -29.88
N ASP A 13 15.70 8.14 -30.22
CA ASP A 13 16.81 9.02 -29.86
C ASP A 13 16.61 9.76 -28.53
N LYS A 14 15.44 9.55 -27.91
CA LYS A 14 15.10 10.18 -26.61
C LYS A 14 15.39 9.25 -25.45
N SER A 15 15.79 9.84 -24.32
CA SER A 15 15.98 9.13 -23.07
C SER A 15 15.14 9.81 -21.98
N VAL A 16 14.30 9.03 -21.31
CA VAL A 16 13.43 9.52 -20.24
C VAL A 16 13.88 8.92 -18.93
N THR A 17 14.17 9.75 -17.94
CA THR A 17 14.54 9.32 -16.61
C THR A 17 13.36 9.45 -15.67
N MET A 18 13.00 8.36 -15.00
CA MET A 18 11.83 8.28 -14.12
C MET A 18 12.26 7.85 -12.72
N PRO A 19 11.65 8.41 -11.67
CA PRO A 19 12.00 8.04 -10.31
C PRO A 19 11.49 6.64 -9.96
N VAL A 20 12.20 5.99 -9.04
CA VAL A 20 11.80 4.71 -8.48
C VAL A 20 11.35 4.94 -7.04
N ILE A 21 10.14 4.46 -6.74
CA ILE A 21 9.55 4.55 -5.41
C ILE A 21 9.96 3.31 -4.63
N GLN A 22 10.59 3.53 -3.47
CA GLN A 22 11.00 2.45 -2.57
C GLN A 22 9.94 2.26 -1.48
N PRO A 23 9.16 1.18 -1.51
CA PRO A 23 8.19 0.93 -0.44
C PRO A 23 8.90 0.38 0.80
N VAL A 24 8.21 0.45 1.94
CA VAL A 24 8.70 -0.21 3.15
C VAL A 24 8.65 -1.73 2.97
N LEU A 25 7.60 -2.22 2.34
CA LEU A 25 7.42 -3.63 1.99
C LEU A 25 7.02 -3.74 0.51
N GLY A 26 7.50 -4.78 -0.14
CA GLY A 26 7.16 -5.08 -1.52
C GLY A 26 8.22 -4.65 -2.51
N GLN A 27 7.86 -4.68 -3.77
CA GLN A 27 8.78 -4.39 -4.87
C GLN A 27 8.91 -2.88 -5.10
N PRO A 28 10.12 -2.38 -5.44
CA PRO A 28 10.26 -1.02 -5.92
C PRO A 28 9.41 -0.77 -7.16
N CYS A 29 8.85 0.42 -7.28
CA CYS A 29 7.94 0.77 -8.38
C CYS A 29 8.47 1.96 -9.16
N ILE A 30 8.36 1.89 -10.47
CA ILE A 30 8.74 2.98 -11.37
C ILE A 30 7.58 3.95 -11.48
N ASP A 31 7.82 5.23 -11.17
CA ASP A 31 6.82 6.27 -11.37
C ASP A 31 6.84 6.71 -12.83
N ILE A 32 5.84 6.30 -13.59
CA ILE A 32 5.76 6.55 -15.03
C ILE A 32 4.93 7.78 -15.38
N ALA A 33 4.65 8.66 -14.45
CA ALA A 33 3.73 9.79 -14.65
C ALA A 33 4.11 10.68 -15.85
N LYS A 34 5.41 10.88 -16.09
CA LYS A 34 5.87 11.74 -17.18
C LYS A 34 6.08 11.04 -18.51
N LEU A 35 5.98 9.71 -18.55
CA LEU A 35 6.25 8.92 -19.74
C LEU A 35 5.40 9.34 -20.95
N PRO A 36 4.06 9.48 -20.83
CA PRO A 36 3.25 9.88 -21.98
C PRO A 36 3.59 11.27 -22.53
N LYS A 37 3.90 12.21 -21.65
CA LYS A 37 4.24 13.57 -22.04
C LYS A 37 5.54 13.63 -22.84
N GLU A 38 6.54 12.87 -22.41
CA GLU A 38 7.87 12.92 -23.00
C GLU A 38 8.02 12.01 -24.23
N THR A 39 7.30 10.90 -24.29
CA THR A 39 7.43 9.93 -25.38
C THR A 39 6.21 9.83 -26.28
N GLY A 40 5.04 10.31 -25.83
CA GLY A 40 3.79 10.10 -26.54
C GLY A 40 3.22 8.68 -26.39
N CYS A 41 3.84 7.84 -25.57
CA CYS A 41 3.45 6.44 -25.38
C CYS A 41 2.84 6.21 -24.01
N PHE A 42 1.81 5.39 -23.94
CA PHE A 42 1.29 4.84 -22.68
C PHE A 42 1.88 3.45 -22.46
N THR A 43 1.83 3.00 -21.22
CA THR A 43 2.14 1.61 -20.88
C THR A 43 0.93 0.72 -21.17
N TYR A 44 1.19 -0.54 -21.48
CA TYR A 44 0.16 -1.55 -21.69
C TYR A 44 0.43 -2.71 -20.74
N ASP A 45 -0.46 -2.89 -19.77
CA ASP A 45 -0.32 -3.93 -18.74
C ASP A 45 -1.71 -4.39 -18.31
N PRO A 46 -2.37 -5.24 -19.11
CA PRO A 46 -3.71 -5.73 -18.77
C PRO A 46 -3.66 -6.59 -17.51
N GLY A 47 -4.58 -6.30 -16.58
CA GLY A 47 -4.67 -7.03 -15.31
C GLY A 47 -3.65 -6.62 -14.26
N PHE A 48 -2.90 -5.56 -14.48
CA PHE A 48 -1.91 -5.04 -13.53
C PHE A 48 -0.86 -6.08 -13.10
N GLY A 49 -0.43 -6.91 -14.06
CA GLY A 49 0.55 -7.98 -13.77
C GLY A 49 1.93 -7.46 -13.37
N ALA A 50 2.28 -6.24 -13.80
CA ALA A 50 3.58 -5.63 -13.51
C ALA A 50 3.43 -4.16 -13.05
N THR A 51 2.23 -3.72 -12.67
CA THR A 51 1.95 -2.33 -12.36
C THR A 51 1.27 -2.20 -11.01
N ALA A 52 1.83 -1.36 -10.13
CA ALA A 52 1.21 -1.00 -8.88
C ALA A 52 0.17 0.10 -9.11
N SER A 53 -1.04 -0.07 -8.61
CA SER A 53 -2.16 0.85 -8.85
C SER A 53 -2.15 2.07 -7.92
N CYS A 54 -1.61 1.95 -6.72
CA CYS A 54 -1.61 3.03 -5.74
C CYS A 54 -0.58 2.81 -4.64
N LYS A 55 -0.33 3.86 -3.86
CA LYS A 55 0.40 3.76 -2.59
C LYS A 55 -0.61 3.51 -1.47
N SER A 56 -0.27 2.62 -0.55
CA SER A 56 -1.09 2.35 0.62
C SER A 56 -0.22 2.29 1.87
N ALA A 57 -0.67 2.96 2.93
CA ALA A 57 -0.09 2.82 4.26
C ALA A 57 -0.92 1.88 5.14
N ILE A 58 -2.01 1.35 4.61
CA ILE A 58 -2.99 0.58 5.38
C ILE A 58 -2.80 -0.92 5.17
N THR A 59 -2.68 -1.34 3.92
CA THR A 59 -2.71 -2.77 3.57
C THR A 59 -1.49 -3.16 2.75
N TYR A 60 -0.91 -4.30 3.06
CA TYR A 60 0.06 -4.97 2.22
C TYR A 60 -0.47 -6.36 1.86
N ILE A 61 -0.42 -6.70 0.58
CA ILE A 61 -0.86 -8.00 0.06
C ILE A 61 0.25 -8.60 -0.78
N ASP A 62 0.62 -9.82 -0.48
CA ASP A 62 1.48 -10.65 -1.30
C ASP A 62 0.69 -11.93 -1.61
N GLY A 63 0.06 -11.95 -2.78
CA GLY A 63 -0.79 -13.07 -3.18
C GLY A 63 -0.03 -14.36 -3.43
N ASP A 64 1.22 -14.25 -3.93
CA ASP A 64 2.03 -15.42 -4.24
C ASP A 64 2.44 -16.18 -2.98
N ASN A 65 2.77 -15.45 -1.91
CA ASN A 65 3.17 -16.03 -0.64
C ASN A 65 2.03 -16.10 0.38
N GLY A 66 0.84 -15.62 0.02
CA GLY A 66 -0.32 -15.65 0.90
C GLY A 66 -0.19 -14.77 2.14
N VAL A 67 0.39 -13.58 1.98
CA VAL A 67 0.60 -12.65 3.09
C VAL A 67 -0.36 -11.47 2.97
N LEU A 68 -1.07 -11.18 4.05
CA LEU A 68 -1.93 -9.99 4.17
C LEU A 68 -1.63 -9.32 5.51
N LEU A 69 -1.28 -8.04 5.44
CA LEU A 69 -1.03 -7.23 6.63
C LEU A 69 -1.96 -6.02 6.65
N TYR A 70 -2.51 -5.71 7.82
CA TYR A 70 -3.22 -4.46 8.08
C TYR A 70 -2.37 -3.60 9.01
N ARG A 71 -1.92 -2.44 8.53
CA ARG A 71 -1.00 -1.53 9.27
C ARG A 71 0.21 -2.28 9.84
N GLY A 72 0.70 -3.31 9.11
CA GLY A 72 1.83 -4.12 9.52
C GLY A 72 1.50 -5.34 10.36
N TYR A 73 0.25 -5.51 10.77
CA TYR A 73 -0.18 -6.66 11.57
C TYR A 73 -0.67 -7.79 10.67
N PRO A 74 -0.18 -9.04 10.85
CA PRO A 74 -0.67 -10.17 10.09
C PRO A 74 -2.17 -10.41 10.31
N ILE A 75 -2.88 -10.73 9.23
CA ILE A 75 -4.33 -10.94 9.30
C ILE A 75 -4.69 -12.10 10.24
N GLU A 76 -3.86 -13.12 10.31
CA GLU A 76 -4.08 -14.27 11.18
C GLU A 76 -4.15 -13.84 12.66
N GLN A 77 -3.26 -12.94 13.05
CA GLN A 77 -3.23 -12.40 14.40
C GLN A 77 -4.48 -11.58 14.71
N LEU A 78 -4.91 -10.74 13.77
CA LEU A 78 -6.09 -9.90 13.93
C LEU A 78 -7.36 -10.75 13.97
N ALA A 79 -7.45 -11.77 13.12
CA ALA A 79 -8.62 -12.66 13.08
C ALA A 79 -8.79 -13.45 14.38
N GLU A 80 -7.70 -13.86 15.00
CA GLU A 80 -7.74 -14.68 16.23
C GLU A 80 -7.87 -13.85 17.50
N LYS A 81 -7.23 -12.68 17.55
CA LYS A 81 -7.05 -11.93 18.82
C LYS A 81 -7.75 -10.59 18.87
N SER A 82 -8.38 -10.15 17.78
CA SER A 82 -9.02 -8.84 17.71
C SER A 82 -10.47 -8.96 17.28
N ASN A 83 -11.29 -7.97 17.66
CA ASN A 83 -12.65 -7.86 17.16
C ASN A 83 -12.75 -6.79 16.06
N PHE A 84 -13.95 -6.64 15.49
CA PHE A 84 -14.19 -5.69 14.39
C PHE A 84 -13.80 -4.27 14.78
N LEU A 85 -14.18 -3.78 15.94
CA LEU A 85 -13.90 -2.41 16.36
C LEU A 85 -12.42 -2.15 16.60
N GLU A 86 -11.68 -3.15 17.12
CA GLU A 86 -10.24 -3.05 17.28
C GLU A 86 -9.54 -2.93 15.92
N VAL A 87 -9.96 -3.72 14.94
CA VAL A 87 -9.41 -3.65 13.58
C VAL A 87 -9.77 -2.31 12.93
N ALA A 88 -10.99 -1.83 13.10
CA ALA A 88 -11.40 -0.52 12.61
C ALA A 88 -10.53 0.61 13.19
N TYR A 89 -10.27 0.56 14.48
CA TYR A 89 -9.37 1.50 15.16
C TYR A 89 -7.96 1.44 14.56
N LEU A 90 -7.44 0.23 14.39
CA LEU A 90 -6.10 0.00 13.80
C LEU A 90 -5.99 0.64 12.41
N LEU A 91 -6.96 0.41 11.54
CA LEU A 91 -6.93 0.93 10.17
C LEU A 91 -6.99 2.45 10.14
N MET A 92 -7.74 3.06 11.07
CA MET A 92 -7.89 4.51 11.14
C MET A 92 -6.70 5.20 11.79
N ASN A 93 -6.10 4.59 12.80
CA ASN A 93 -5.08 5.24 13.64
C ASN A 93 -3.66 4.70 13.45
N GLY A 94 -3.49 3.55 12.80
CA GLY A 94 -2.18 2.99 12.49
C GLY A 94 -1.62 2.04 13.52
N GLU A 95 -2.21 1.97 14.71
CA GLU A 95 -1.80 1.08 15.79
C GLU A 95 -3.02 0.53 16.52
N LEU A 96 -2.85 -0.63 17.16
CA LEU A 96 -3.91 -1.20 17.98
C LEU A 96 -4.14 -0.33 19.22
N PRO A 97 -5.40 -0.22 19.68
CA PRO A 97 -5.72 0.61 20.85
C PRO A 97 -5.25 -0.02 22.14
N THR A 98 -4.91 0.83 23.11
CA THR A 98 -4.83 0.42 24.52
C THR A 98 -6.24 0.11 25.04
N ALA A 99 -6.33 -0.52 26.21
CA ALA A 99 -7.64 -0.83 26.82
C ALA A 99 -8.50 0.42 27.02
N SER A 100 -7.91 1.53 27.44
CA SER A 100 -8.63 2.79 27.65
C SER A 100 -9.04 3.46 26.34
N GLU A 101 -8.17 3.43 25.34
CA GLU A 101 -8.48 3.95 24.02
C GLU A 101 -9.60 3.15 23.35
N PHE A 102 -9.57 1.82 23.49
CA PHE A 102 -10.61 0.97 22.94
C PHE A 102 -11.97 1.22 23.60
N ALA A 103 -12.01 1.33 24.93
CA ALA A 103 -13.24 1.61 25.66
C ALA A 103 -13.88 2.93 25.21
N LYS A 104 -13.06 3.96 25.01
CA LYS A 104 -13.52 5.26 24.52
C LYS A 104 -14.05 5.16 23.10
N PHE A 105 -13.32 4.52 22.22
CA PHE A 105 -13.71 4.34 20.82
C PHE A 105 -14.99 3.53 20.69
N GLU A 106 -15.11 2.42 21.43
CA GLU A 106 -16.30 1.59 21.43
C GLU A 106 -17.52 2.39 21.90
N HIS A 107 -17.37 3.20 22.94
CA HIS A 107 -18.43 4.05 23.42
C HIS A 107 -18.88 5.09 22.38
N GLU A 108 -17.92 5.75 21.73
CA GLU A 108 -18.21 6.73 20.68
C GLU A 108 -18.94 6.11 19.49
N VAL A 109 -18.47 4.98 18.99
CA VAL A 109 -19.07 4.30 17.84
C VAL A 109 -20.47 3.81 18.16
N THR A 110 -20.66 3.12 19.29
CA THR A 110 -21.96 2.60 19.67
C THR A 110 -22.97 3.70 20.00
N HIS A 111 -22.50 4.82 20.53
CA HIS A 111 -23.36 5.97 20.86
C HIS A 111 -23.83 6.69 19.60
N HIS A 112 -23.03 6.75 18.53
CA HIS A 112 -23.36 7.44 17.30
C HIS A 112 -24.11 6.57 16.27
N THR A 113 -24.15 5.26 16.44
CA THR A 113 -24.83 4.36 15.51
C THR A 113 -26.31 4.08 15.88
N MET A 114 -26.76 4.63 16.98
CA MET A 114 -28.15 4.44 17.41
C MET A 114 -29.02 5.65 17.16
#